data_906c9923c59d81d144c610609c025e6a
#
_entry.id   906c9923c59d81d144c610609c025e6a
#
_cell.length_a   1.000
_cell.length_b   1.000
_cell.length_c   1.000
_cell.angle_alpha   90.00
_cell.angle_beta   90.00
_cell.angle_gamma   90.00
#
_symmetry.space_group_name_H-M   'P 1'
#
loop_
_entity.id
_entity.type
_entity.pdbx_description
1 polymer ?
#
loop_
_entity_poly.entity_id
_entity_poly.type
_entity_poly.pdbx_seq_one_letter_code
_entity_poly.pdbx_strand_id
1 'polypeptide(L)'
;VPPERALPTPGVGVAFPPQITVYSFAAPPPGWTMTPVRGPDKRFRSVVYSGGTIPVNQYLAFHVLGTPFESGTAVWKTRQTYADGAVKPWTGPAEKPGEEAPESGPTDPGPAAVVTVAEPGAAVGATSTTTTDDSGAAIWLGVIAIAISAFALLALGFLWSTRPARLPGGDGDA
;
A
#
# COMPACT_ATOMS: atom_id res chain seq x y z
N VAL A 1 12.08 -6.86 -8.02
CA VAL A 1 11.98 -8.12 -8.79
C VAL A 1 12.73 -7.87 -10.07
N PRO A 2 13.78 -8.66 -10.41
CA PRO A 2 14.45 -8.52 -11.69
C PRO A 2 13.42 -8.71 -12.82
N PRO A 3 13.54 -8.01 -13.94
CA PRO A 3 12.64 -8.21 -15.06
C PRO A 3 12.87 -9.64 -15.58
N GLU A 4 11.93 -10.53 -15.32
CA GLU A 4 12.00 -11.92 -15.76
C GLU A 4 12.04 -12.05 -17.30
N ARG A 5 11.63 -11.01 -17.99
CA ARG A 5 11.76 -10.86 -19.45
C ARG A 5 12.00 -9.39 -19.80
N ALA A 6 13.03 -9.17 -20.61
CA ALA A 6 13.31 -7.83 -21.16
C ALA A 6 12.38 -7.50 -22.34
N LEU A 7 11.06 -7.65 -22.15
CA LEU A 7 10.03 -7.39 -23.16
C LEU A 7 8.95 -6.45 -22.61
N PRO A 8 8.45 -5.52 -23.42
CA PRO A 8 7.34 -4.66 -23.02
C PRO A 8 6.06 -5.44 -22.72
N THR A 9 5.19 -4.85 -21.89
CA THR A 9 3.91 -5.45 -21.46
C THR A 9 2.75 -4.67 -22.10
N PRO A 10 2.10 -5.18 -23.15
CA PRO A 10 0.92 -4.55 -23.76
C PRO A 10 -0.41 -4.94 -23.12
N GLY A 11 -0.42 -5.85 -22.16
CA GLY A 11 -1.65 -6.32 -21.54
C GLY A 11 -1.50 -6.81 -20.11
N VAL A 12 -2.48 -6.46 -19.27
CA VAL A 12 -2.57 -6.89 -17.87
C VAL A 12 -4.01 -7.27 -17.54
N GLY A 13 -4.22 -8.49 -17.03
CA GLY A 13 -5.50 -8.95 -16.50
C GLY A 13 -5.41 -9.12 -14.99
N VAL A 14 -6.41 -8.63 -14.25
CA VAL A 14 -6.47 -8.76 -12.79
C VAL A 14 -7.77 -9.41 -12.39
N ALA A 15 -7.70 -10.53 -11.65
CA ALA A 15 -8.85 -11.16 -11.01
C ALA A 15 -8.96 -10.68 -9.56
N PHE A 16 -10.15 -10.26 -9.17
CA PHE A 16 -10.38 -9.71 -7.84
C PHE A 16 -10.61 -10.83 -6.81
N PRO A 17 -10.06 -10.66 -5.60
CA PRO A 17 -10.32 -11.57 -4.50
C PRO A 17 -11.82 -11.62 -4.18
N PRO A 18 -12.38 -12.80 -3.84
CA PRO A 18 -13.80 -12.93 -3.54
C PRO A 18 -14.26 -12.10 -2.33
N GLN A 19 -13.33 -11.79 -1.40
CA GLN A 19 -13.59 -11.00 -0.19
C GLN A 19 -13.74 -9.49 -0.46
N ILE A 20 -13.43 -9.02 -1.67
CA ILE A 20 -13.45 -7.60 -2.02
C ILE A 20 -14.53 -7.32 -3.05
N THR A 21 -15.41 -6.37 -2.75
CA THR A 21 -16.34 -5.83 -3.75
C THR A 21 -15.72 -4.61 -4.41
N VAL A 22 -15.42 -4.71 -5.70
CA VAL A 22 -14.95 -3.58 -6.51
C VAL A 22 -16.16 -2.82 -7.05
N TYR A 23 -16.15 -1.49 -6.94
CA TYR A 23 -17.24 -0.61 -7.37
C TYR A 23 -16.91 0.19 -8.62
N SER A 24 -15.66 0.67 -8.73
CA SER A 24 -15.25 1.53 -9.84
C SER A 24 -13.76 1.40 -10.14
N PHE A 25 -13.39 1.97 -11.25
CA PHE A 25 -12.03 1.97 -11.79
C PHE A 25 -11.63 3.41 -12.08
N ALA A 26 -10.37 3.74 -11.87
CA ALA A 26 -9.82 4.97 -12.43
C ALA A 26 -9.84 4.90 -13.96
N ALA A 27 -9.90 6.05 -14.61
CA ALA A 27 -9.72 6.10 -16.05
C ALA A 27 -8.37 5.47 -16.44
N PRO A 28 -8.32 4.61 -17.44
CA PRO A 28 -7.07 4.00 -17.86
C PRO A 28 -6.10 5.08 -18.38
N PRO A 29 -4.78 4.87 -18.24
CA PRO A 29 -3.80 5.78 -18.83
C PRO A 29 -3.97 5.94 -20.34
N PRO A 30 -3.48 7.03 -20.95
CA PRO A 30 -3.54 7.22 -22.39
C PRO A 30 -3.01 6.01 -23.19
N GLY A 31 -3.74 5.61 -24.21
CA GLY A 31 -3.41 4.44 -25.04
C GLY A 31 -3.89 3.11 -24.48
N TRP A 32 -4.38 3.05 -23.23
CA TRP A 32 -4.92 1.84 -22.65
C TRP A 32 -6.43 1.77 -22.75
N THR A 33 -6.94 0.59 -23.06
CA THR A 33 -8.35 0.23 -22.98
C THR A 33 -8.59 -0.63 -21.76
N MET A 34 -9.67 -0.38 -21.04
CA MET A 34 -10.09 -1.14 -19.88
C MET A 34 -11.38 -1.90 -20.17
N THR A 35 -11.36 -3.20 -19.94
CA THR A 35 -12.52 -4.08 -20.14
C THR A 35 -12.84 -4.81 -18.83
N PRO A 36 -13.78 -4.30 -18.00
CA PRO A 36 -14.21 -4.98 -16.78
C PRO A 36 -15.13 -6.16 -17.10
N VAL A 37 -14.95 -7.24 -16.34
CA VAL A 37 -15.77 -8.46 -16.45
C VAL A 37 -16.64 -8.61 -15.20
N ARG A 38 -17.94 -8.85 -15.41
CA ARG A 38 -18.90 -9.09 -14.32
C ARG A 38 -19.27 -10.57 -14.23
N GLY A 39 -19.50 -11.02 -13.01
CA GLY A 39 -20.09 -12.33 -12.74
C GLY A 39 -21.63 -12.33 -12.91
N PRO A 40 -22.27 -13.51 -12.71
CA PRO A 40 -23.73 -13.64 -12.75
C PRO A 40 -24.46 -12.76 -11.73
N ASP A 41 -23.82 -12.48 -10.59
CA ASP A 41 -24.28 -11.58 -9.52
C ASP A 41 -24.06 -10.09 -9.83
N LYS A 42 -23.68 -9.75 -11.07
CA LYS A 42 -23.35 -8.40 -11.56
C LYS A 42 -22.16 -7.72 -10.87
N ARG A 43 -21.48 -8.38 -9.93
CA ARG A 43 -20.24 -7.88 -9.32
C ARG A 43 -19.08 -7.97 -10.30
N PHE A 44 -18.15 -7.05 -10.23
CA PHE A 44 -16.90 -7.14 -10.98
C PHE A 44 -16.05 -8.31 -10.44
N ARG A 45 -15.61 -9.18 -11.34
CA ARG A 45 -14.76 -10.33 -11.03
C ARG A 45 -13.33 -10.15 -11.50
N SER A 46 -13.16 -9.40 -12.56
CA SER A 46 -11.84 -9.11 -13.12
C SER A 46 -11.89 -7.88 -13.99
N VAL A 47 -10.72 -7.42 -14.37
CA VAL A 47 -10.54 -6.36 -15.37
C VAL A 47 -9.36 -6.72 -16.27
N VAL A 48 -9.46 -6.37 -17.55
CA VAL A 48 -8.37 -6.49 -18.52
C VAL A 48 -8.01 -5.11 -19.02
N TYR A 49 -6.74 -4.78 -18.94
CA TYR A 49 -6.14 -3.58 -19.55
C TYR A 49 -5.32 -4.00 -20.76
N SER A 50 -5.51 -3.32 -21.89
CA SER A 50 -4.85 -3.66 -23.15
C SER A 50 -4.68 -2.44 -24.05
N GLY A 51 -3.89 -2.56 -25.09
CA GLY A 51 -3.69 -1.52 -26.13
C GLY A 51 -2.58 -0.53 -25.85
N GLY A 52 -2.16 -0.38 -24.58
CA GLY A 52 -0.99 0.42 -24.22
C GLY A 52 0.30 -0.39 -24.22
N THR A 53 1.32 0.16 -23.59
CA THR A 53 2.61 -0.51 -23.41
C THR A 53 3.27 -0.06 -22.12
N ILE A 54 3.70 -1.01 -21.30
CA ILE A 54 4.63 -0.75 -20.19
C ILE A 54 6.02 -1.10 -20.71
N PRO A 55 6.93 -0.10 -20.86
CA PRO A 55 8.29 -0.38 -21.32
C PRO A 55 9.07 -1.24 -20.31
N VAL A 56 10.15 -1.85 -20.77
CA VAL A 56 11.09 -2.59 -19.92
C VAL A 56 11.62 -1.69 -18.82
N ASN A 57 11.75 -2.22 -17.59
CA ASN A 57 12.19 -1.51 -16.39
C ASN A 57 11.28 -0.33 -15.95
N GLN A 58 10.04 -0.29 -16.42
CA GLN A 58 9.04 0.66 -15.96
C GLN A 58 7.86 -0.06 -15.32
N TYR A 59 7.09 0.66 -14.53
CA TYR A 59 5.83 0.18 -13.97
C TYR A 59 4.68 1.12 -14.34
N LEU A 60 3.47 0.59 -14.30
CA LEU A 60 2.24 1.36 -14.45
C LEU A 60 1.26 0.98 -13.35
N ALA A 61 0.62 1.97 -12.74
CA ALA A 61 -0.37 1.76 -11.71
C ALA A 61 -1.79 1.82 -12.30
N PHE A 62 -2.60 0.81 -12.00
CA PHE A 62 -4.02 0.78 -12.30
C PHE A 62 -4.80 0.81 -10.97
N HIS A 63 -5.70 1.77 -10.82
CA HIS A 63 -6.40 1.99 -9.57
C HIS A 63 -7.83 1.47 -9.64
N VAL A 64 -8.24 0.80 -8.58
CA VAL A 64 -9.62 0.33 -8.37
C VAL A 64 -10.13 0.83 -7.03
N LEU A 65 -11.41 1.14 -6.96
CA LEU A 65 -12.10 1.45 -5.71
C LEU A 65 -12.96 0.26 -5.30
N GLY A 66 -12.74 -0.25 -4.11
CA GLY A 66 -13.48 -1.39 -3.58
C GLY A 66 -13.49 -1.38 -2.06
N THR A 67 -14.35 -2.23 -1.49
CA THR A 67 -14.45 -2.43 -0.05
C THR A 67 -14.34 -3.90 0.27
N PRO A 68 -13.51 -4.31 1.23
CA PRO A 68 -13.54 -5.64 1.78
C PRO A 68 -14.85 -5.84 2.59
N PHE A 69 -15.43 -7.02 2.55
CA PHE A 69 -16.61 -7.40 3.32
C PHE A 69 -16.38 -8.65 4.19
N GLU A 70 -15.27 -9.32 3.99
CA GLU A 70 -14.78 -10.40 4.82
C GLU A 70 -13.32 -10.16 5.18
N SER A 71 -12.95 -10.46 6.43
CA SER A 71 -11.55 -10.50 6.87
C SER A 71 -10.83 -11.74 6.32
N GLY A 72 -9.50 -11.71 6.38
CA GLY A 72 -8.67 -12.81 5.96
C GLY A 72 -7.68 -12.45 4.85
N THR A 73 -7.19 -13.45 4.14
CA THR A 73 -6.16 -13.28 3.11
C THR A 73 -6.79 -13.08 1.74
N ALA A 74 -6.68 -11.88 1.19
CA ALA A 74 -7.12 -11.54 -0.16
C ALA A 74 -5.97 -11.75 -1.17
N VAL A 75 -6.15 -12.71 -2.08
CA VAL A 75 -5.15 -13.06 -3.10
C VAL A 75 -5.52 -12.43 -4.43
N TRP A 76 -4.66 -11.53 -4.92
CA TRP A 76 -4.82 -10.85 -6.21
C TRP A 76 -4.10 -11.64 -7.30
N LYS A 77 -4.86 -12.28 -8.16
CA LYS A 77 -4.31 -13.05 -9.28
C LYS A 77 -4.20 -12.17 -10.51
N THR A 78 -3.02 -12.12 -11.09
CA THR A 78 -2.74 -11.26 -12.24
C THR A 78 -2.22 -12.10 -13.41
N ARG A 79 -2.45 -11.65 -14.63
CA ARG A 79 -1.85 -12.17 -15.85
C ARG A 79 -1.20 -11.01 -16.59
N GLN A 80 0.05 -11.18 -16.94
CA GLN A 80 0.84 -10.22 -17.71
C GLN A 80 1.07 -10.79 -19.10
N THR A 81 0.69 -10.03 -20.12
CA THR A 81 0.95 -10.39 -21.53
C THR A 81 2.14 -9.59 -22.02
N TYR A 82 3.13 -10.27 -22.56
CA TYR A 82 4.33 -9.67 -23.15
C TYR A 82 4.15 -9.36 -24.65
N ALA A 83 5.04 -8.54 -25.21
CA ALA A 83 4.97 -8.13 -26.60
C ALA A 83 5.11 -9.27 -27.62
N ASP A 84 5.71 -10.40 -27.23
CA ASP A 84 5.80 -11.61 -28.03
C ASP A 84 4.54 -12.51 -27.94
N GLY A 85 3.50 -12.06 -27.21
CA GLY A 85 2.28 -12.82 -26.97
C GLY A 85 2.35 -13.83 -25.82
N ALA A 86 3.51 -14.04 -25.22
CA ALA A 86 3.61 -14.91 -24.05
C ALA A 86 2.84 -14.32 -22.85
N VAL A 87 2.22 -15.19 -22.05
CA VAL A 87 1.46 -14.80 -20.87
C VAL A 87 2.12 -15.36 -19.62
N LYS A 88 2.51 -14.51 -18.69
CA LYS A 88 2.98 -14.87 -17.35
C LYS A 88 1.81 -14.78 -16.36
N PRO A 89 1.38 -15.89 -15.77
CA PRO A 89 0.41 -15.86 -14.68
C PRO A 89 1.12 -15.56 -13.36
N TRP A 90 0.57 -14.65 -12.56
CA TRP A 90 0.98 -14.33 -11.20
C TRP A 90 -0.08 -14.90 -10.25
N THR A 91 -0.08 -16.22 -10.10
CA THR A 91 -1.13 -16.99 -9.42
C THR A 91 -0.57 -18.02 -8.45
N GLY A 92 0.75 -18.14 -8.37
CA GLY A 92 1.45 -19.04 -7.46
C GLY A 92 1.36 -18.62 -5.99
N PRO A 93 1.93 -19.41 -5.09
CA PRO A 93 2.03 -19.06 -3.68
C PRO A 93 2.68 -17.68 -3.49
N ALA A 94 2.22 -16.92 -2.49
CA ALA A 94 2.84 -15.65 -2.14
C ALA A 94 4.29 -15.88 -1.66
N GLU A 95 5.16 -14.94 -1.96
CA GLU A 95 6.51 -14.92 -1.39
C GLU A 95 6.44 -14.78 0.13
N LYS A 96 7.25 -15.53 0.84
CA LYS A 96 7.44 -15.35 2.28
C LYS A 96 8.55 -14.33 2.51
N PRO A 97 8.40 -13.48 3.53
CA PRO A 97 9.47 -12.55 3.88
C PRO A 97 10.81 -13.28 4.10
N GLY A 98 11.85 -12.87 3.37
CA GLY A 98 13.18 -13.45 3.47
C GLY A 98 13.44 -14.74 2.67
N GLU A 99 12.45 -15.29 1.98
CA GLU A 99 12.66 -16.33 0.97
C GLU A 99 12.71 -15.67 -0.42
N GLU A 100 13.75 -16.00 -1.20
CA GLU A 100 13.72 -15.69 -2.64
C GLU A 100 12.70 -16.62 -3.30
N ALA A 101 11.84 -16.04 -4.15
CA ALA A 101 10.95 -16.87 -4.96
C ALA A 101 11.78 -17.81 -5.82
N PRO A 102 11.38 -19.09 -5.94
CA PRO A 102 12.07 -20.00 -6.86
C PRO A 102 12.07 -19.40 -8.27
N GLU A 103 13.20 -19.50 -8.94
CA GLU A 103 13.29 -19.08 -10.35
C GLU A 103 12.20 -19.82 -11.15
N SER A 104 11.25 -19.07 -11.64
CA SER A 104 10.16 -19.59 -12.46
C SER A 104 10.43 -19.28 -13.92
N GLY A 105 10.14 -20.24 -14.80
CA GLY A 105 10.24 -20.04 -16.23
C GLY A 105 9.35 -18.88 -16.73
N PRO A 106 9.55 -18.41 -17.94
CA PRO A 106 8.88 -17.22 -18.47
C PRO A 106 7.34 -17.35 -18.54
N THR A 107 6.82 -18.56 -18.50
CA THR A 107 5.37 -18.86 -18.51
C THR A 107 4.88 -19.56 -17.25
N ASP A 108 5.78 -19.96 -16.35
CA ASP A 108 5.43 -20.61 -15.10
C ASP A 108 4.73 -19.61 -14.14
N PRO A 109 3.86 -20.08 -13.25
CA PRO A 109 3.19 -19.22 -12.31
C PRO A 109 4.17 -18.49 -11.37
N GLY A 110 4.22 -17.17 -11.45
CA GLY A 110 4.88 -16.32 -10.47
C GLY A 110 4.02 -16.13 -9.20
N PRO A 111 4.60 -15.58 -8.12
CA PRO A 111 3.90 -15.37 -6.86
C PRO A 111 2.72 -14.39 -7.01
N ALA A 112 1.58 -14.72 -6.41
CA ALA A 112 0.44 -13.83 -6.37
C ALA A 112 0.63 -12.72 -5.31
N ALA A 113 0.12 -11.53 -5.58
CA ALA A 113 0.07 -10.48 -4.59
C ALA A 113 -0.98 -10.80 -3.51
N VAL A 114 -0.63 -10.62 -2.24
CA VAL A 114 -1.48 -10.95 -1.10
C VAL A 114 -1.66 -9.73 -0.20
N VAL A 115 -2.90 -9.50 0.23
CA VAL A 115 -3.26 -8.46 1.19
C VAL A 115 -4.03 -9.09 2.34
N THR A 116 -3.62 -8.81 3.58
CA THR A 116 -4.38 -9.19 4.76
C THR A 116 -5.46 -8.15 5.03
N VAL A 117 -6.71 -8.60 5.04
CA VAL A 117 -7.87 -7.79 5.41
C VAL A 117 -8.15 -8.01 6.90
N ALA A 118 -8.01 -6.95 7.69
CA ALA A 118 -8.30 -6.98 9.11
C ALA A 118 -9.81 -7.07 9.38
N GLU A 119 -10.20 -7.60 10.54
CA GLU A 119 -11.58 -7.54 11.04
C GLU A 119 -12.06 -6.08 11.13
N PRO A 120 -13.34 -5.80 10.81
CA PRO A 120 -13.92 -4.47 11.01
C PRO A 120 -13.82 -4.07 12.49
N GLY A 121 -13.20 -2.93 12.77
CA GLY A 121 -12.97 -2.44 14.14
C GLY A 121 -11.68 -2.95 14.79
N ALA A 122 -10.93 -3.84 14.18
CA ALA A 122 -9.56 -4.10 14.58
C ALA A 122 -8.78 -2.79 14.36
N ALA A 123 -8.19 -2.25 15.44
CA ALA A 123 -7.29 -1.11 15.30
C ALA A 123 -6.19 -1.51 14.32
N VAL A 124 -6.04 -0.75 13.24
CA VAL A 124 -4.88 -0.85 12.37
C VAL A 124 -3.72 -0.28 13.20
N GLY A 125 -3.23 -1.11 14.11
CA GLY A 125 -1.98 -0.84 14.80
C GLY A 125 -0.93 -0.71 13.73
N ALA A 126 -0.26 0.44 13.68
CA ALA A 126 1.00 0.53 12.99
C ALA A 126 1.76 -0.74 13.37
N THR A 127 2.17 -1.51 12.37
CA THR A 127 2.97 -2.72 12.58
C THR A 127 4.28 -2.27 13.18
N SER A 128 4.29 -2.09 14.49
CA SER A 128 5.51 -2.17 15.26
C SER A 128 5.96 -3.60 15.05
N THR A 129 6.99 -3.80 14.27
CA THR A 129 7.78 -5.02 14.27
C THR A 129 8.24 -5.22 15.71
N THR A 130 7.42 -5.88 16.51
CA THR A 130 7.83 -6.40 17.78
C THR A 130 8.66 -7.64 17.45
N THR A 131 9.92 -7.40 17.15
CA THR A 131 10.93 -8.41 17.40
C THR A 131 10.80 -8.72 18.89
N THR A 132 10.26 -9.89 19.21
CA THR A 132 10.25 -10.44 20.55
C THR A 132 11.69 -10.84 20.83
N ASP A 133 12.54 -9.88 21.10
CA ASP A 133 13.78 -10.06 21.82
C ASP A 133 13.59 -9.44 23.20
N ASP A 134 13.64 -10.34 24.16
CA ASP A 134 13.58 -10.16 25.59
C ASP A 134 14.61 -9.10 26.07
N SER A 135 14.22 -7.84 26.00
CA SER A 135 14.99 -6.79 26.67
C SER A 135 14.06 -5.66 27.10
N GLY A 136 13.90 -5.51 28.40
CA GLY A 136 13.17 -4.43 29.05
C GLY A 136 13.62 -3.01 28.67
N ALA A 137 14.60 -2.86 27.76
CA ALA A 137 15.12 -1.61 27.24
C ALA A 137 14.08 -0.82 26.41
N ALA A 138 13.19 -1.50 25.67
CA ALA A 138 12.20 -0.83 24.82
C ALA A 138 11.13 -0.10 25.65
N ILE A 139 10.76 -0.63 26.80
CA ILE A 139 9.80 -0.01 27.73
C ILE A 139 10.40 1.26 28.34
N TRP A 140 11.69 1.22 28.71
CA TRP A 140 12.38 2.39 29.28
C TRP A 140 12.55 3.52 28.29
N LEU A 141 12.78 3.23 26.99
CA LEU A 141 12.87 4.25 25.94
C LEU A 141 11.53 4.98 25.73
N GLY A 142 10.41 4.27 25.80
CA GLY A 142 9.07 4.86 25.74
C GLY A 142 8.77 5.79 26.91
N VAL A 143 9.13 5.39 28.14
CA VAL A 143 8.95 6.19 29.36
C VAL A 143 9.82 7.45 29.32
N ILE A 144 11.06 7.36 28.84
CA ILE A 144 11.97 8.50 28.71
C ILE A 144 11.45 9.51 27.70
N ALA A 145 10.88 9.06 26.55
CA ALA A 145 10.32 9.94 25.56
C ALA A 145 9.12 10.75 26.08
N ILE A 146 8.24 10.13 26.89
CA ILE A 146 7.11 10.79 27.52
C ILE A 146 7.59 11.82 28.57
N ALA A 147 8.60 11.49 29.35
CA ALA A 147 9.15 12.40 30.36
C ALA A 147 9.79 13.63 29.71
N ILE A 148 10.54 13.49 28.62
CA ILE A 148 11.15 14.60 27.90
C ILE A 148 10.09 15.51 27.28
N SER A 149 9.01 14.95 26.74
CA SER A 149 7.91 15.73 26.16
C SER A 149 7.19 16.56 27.23
N ALA A 150 6.94 16.01 28.41
CA ALA A 150 6.33 16.73 29.54
C ALA A 150 7.23 17.87 30.05
N PHE A 151 8.53 17.64 30.11
CA PHE A 151 9.50 18.65 30.55
C PHE A 151 9.61 19.81 29.56
N ALA A 152 9.55 19.53 28.26
CA ALA A 152 9.57 20.57 27.22
C ALA A 152 8.34 21.47 27.30
N LEU A 153 7.15 20.92 27.56
CA LEU A 153 5.91 21.71 27.71
C LEU A 153 5.94 22.60 28.97
N LEU A 154 6.47 22.11 30.08
CA LEU A 154 6.63 22.89 31.29
C LEU A 154 7.63 24.03 31.11
N ALA A 155 8.75 23.79 30.42
CA ALA A 155 9.74 24.82 30.11
C ALA A 155 9.17 25.92 29.21
N LEU A 156 8.37 25.56 28.19
CA LEU A 156 7.67 26.51 27.33
C LEU A 156 6.66 27.36 28.11
N GLY A 157 5.87 26.74 29.00
CA GLY A 157 4.92 27.41 29.86
C GLY A 157 5.61 28.42 30.81
N PHE A 158 6.74 28.04 31.37
CA PHE A 158 7.53 28.92 32.24
C PHE A 158 8.12 30.11 31.47
N LEU A 159 8.70 29.89 30.30
CA LEU A 159 9.20 30.96 29.44
C LEU A 159 8.11 31.95 28.98
N TRP A 160 6.87 31.47 28.84
CA TRP A 160 5.75 32.30 28.45
C TRP A 160 5.24 33.16 29.63
N SER A 161 5.24 32.62 30.84
CA SER A 161 4.80 33.30 32.06
C SER A 161 5.80 34.39 32.53
N THR A 162 7.07 34.30 32.16
CA THR A 162 8.14 35.24 32.55
C THR A 162 8.33 36.40 31.55
N ARG A 163 7.51 36.52 30.50
CA ARG A 163 7.59 37.65 29.57
C ARG A 163 7.17 38.92 30.28
N PRO A 164 8.03 39.96 30.35
CA PRO A 164 7.63 41.24 30.93
C PRO A 164 6.48 41.86 30.12
N ALA A 165 5.41 42.23 30.79
CA ALA A 165 4.29 42.97 30.17
C ALA A 165 4.85 44.26 29.57
N ARG A 166 4.73 44.45 28.25
CA ARG A 166 4.98 45.76 27.63
C ARG A 166 3.90 46.70 28.09
N LEU A 167 4.29 47.69 28.85
CA LEU A 167 3.41 48.82 29.18
C LEU A 167 3.05 49.57 27.88
N PRO A 168 1.78 49.92 27.66
CA PRO A 168 1.42 50.78 26.54
C PRO A 168 2.14 52.11 26.70
N GLY A 169 2.89 52.53 25.69
CA GLY A 169 3.57 53.79 25.64
C GLY A 169 2.51 54.93 25.72
N GLY A 170 2.68 55.76 26.69
CA GLY A 170 1.88 56.98 26.79
C GLY A 170 2.25 57.93 25.65
N ASP A 171 1.26 58.28 24.84
CA ASP A 171 1.33 59.41 23.94
C ASP A 171 1.39 60.68 24.81
N GLY A 172 2.57 61.29 24.89
CA GLY A 172 2.77 62.59 25.49
C GLY A 172 2.70 63.66 24.42
N ASP A 173 1.65 64.45 24.45
CA ASP A 173 1.52 65.71 23.72
C ASP A 173 2.67 66.66 24.03
N ALA A 174 3.26 67.30 23.00
CA ALA A 174 3.68 68.69 22.92
C ALA A 174 4.07 69.03 21.47
#